data_cfa7742fc892b4077acfe9d632b1e25e
#
_entry.id   cfa7742fc892b4077acfe9d632b1e25e
#
_cell.length_a   1.000
_cell.length_b   1.000
_cell.length_c   1.000
_cell.angle_alpha   90.00
_cell.angle_beta   90.00
_cell.angle_gamma   90.00
#
_symmetry.space_group_name_H-M   'P 1'
#
loop_
_entity.id
_entity.type
_entity.pdbx_description
1 polymer ?
#
loop_
_entity_poly.entity_id
_entity_poly.type
_entity_poly.pdbx_seq_one_letter_code
_entity_poly.pdbx_strand_id
1 'polypeptide(L)'
;SIIAGITVLFFLLAQCLHGYLLFLHKWIYGFALMTILLLFGATITHFKNITHQQNWFGHLYNDSSVVIAVLSEPLIEKNKSYKADATVYALIHDDSVVQTKGSIIIYFKKDSSLLSKLDYGSTIVFKKGLQAIKNSGNPGAFDYKRYCLFQGITHQVYLTANEFSVNPAQTRSAYTNWLQQSRKGLLEILKKYIPGKREAGVAEALLIGYRDDLDRDLVQAYANTGVIHVIAISGMHLAMIYGLLIVVLKPLQRNAKTKWVRGLIILLVLWMFTLLSGAGPSILRSAVMFSFIVVGESMRRKISVYHTLSASAFFLLCRNPFFLWDVGFQLSYAAVLSIVIFLRPITHWFYFKNVFANRIWKLVAVTLAAQILTTPLSIYHFSQLPNLFLISNLVIVPLSGFILYGEILLCLLSLFPAVALITGKILSMMLRLMNDFIGFIDAIPFAVSDNISISILQTGLLYVFIIALALWLTTRKKQTLPYALMALLAFMFCRMRDVGIKQKQSKIIVYNIPRHSAVDFISGSNYQFAGDEVVAADPFLNNFHLRPSRLMYRASPAISLSNLRPVSPFFYFNNLRILLLDTLLALSQPVEPVEM
;
A
#
# COMPACT_ATOMS: atom_id res chain seq x y z
N SER A 1 20.49 26.21 2.68
CA SER A 1 21.89 26.15 3.12
C SER A 1 22.19 27.07 4.31
N ILE A 2 21.78 28.38 4.33
CA ILE A 2 22.04 29.34 5.43
C ILE A 2 21.38 28.87 6.74
N ILE A 3 20.12 28.46 6.71
CA ILE A 3 19.39 27.98 7.89
C ILE A 3 20.06 26.73 8.47
N ALA A 4 20.52 25.80 7.62
CA ALA A 4 21.25 24.60 8.06
C ALA A 4 22.57 24.98 8.74
N GLY A 5 23.32 25.93 8.17
CA GLY A 5 24.56 26.46 8.76
C GLY A 5 24.33 27.12 10.13
N ILE A 6 23.30 27.96 10.24
CA ILE A 6 22.90 28.60 11.50
C ILE A 6 22.49 27.53 12.54
N THR A 7 21.74 26.51 12.16
CA THR A 7 21.28 25.46 13.08
C THR A 7 22.43 24.60 13.58
N VAL A 8 23.38 24.24 12.69
CA VAL A 8 24.59 23.50 13.07
C VAL A 8 25.49 24.36 13.99
N LEU A 9 25.65 25.66 13.67
CA LEU A 9 26.39 26.60 14.51
C LEU A 9 25.75 26.72 15.91
N PHE A 10 24.41 26.81 15.95
CA PHE A 10 23.67 26.88 17.22
C PHE A 10 23.80 25.60 18.03
N PHE A 11 23.82 24.43 17.37
CA PHE A 11 24.06 23.15 18.00
C PHE A 11 25.47 23.03 18.58
N LEU A 12 26.49 23.46 17.83
CA LEU A 12 27.88 23.48 18.30
C LEU A 12 28.07 24.46 19.46
N LEU A 13 27.46 25.63 19.40
CA LEU A 13 27.47 26.60 20.51
C LEU A 13 26.78 26.02 21.76
N ALA A 14 25.68 25.30 21.59
CA ALA A 14 25.00 24.61 22.70
C ALA A 14 25.87 23.53 23.36
N GLN A 15 26.76 22.87 22.61
CA GLN A 15 27.73 21.90 23.16
C GLN A 15 28.87 22.58 23.94
N CYS A 16 29.18 23.83 23.63
CA CYS A 16 30.20 24.60 24.36
C CYS A 16 29.70 25.18 25.70
N LEU A 17 28.39 25.08 25.97
CA LEU A 17 27.82 25.53 27.25
C LEU A 17 28.20 24.58 28.39
N HIS A 18 28.64 25.12 29.53
CA HIS A 18 28.98 24.37 30.73
C HIS A 18 27.77 23.60 31.28
N GLY A 19 28.00 22.42 31.89
CA GLY A 19 26.98 21.44 32.23
C GLY A 19 25.74 21.96 33.00
N TYR A 20 25.88 23.01 33.83
CA TYR A 20 24.75 23.63 34.53
C TYR A 20 23.81 24.40 33.59
N LEU A 21 24.37 25.17 32.64
CA LEU A 21 23.59 25.89 31.63
C LEU A 21 22.92 24.96 30.63
N LEU A 22 23.55 23.82 30.30
CA LEU A 22 22.97 22.75 29.51
C LEU A 22 21.74 22.11 30.18
N PHE A 23 21.75 22.01 31.51
CA PHE A 23 20.60 21.47 32.25
C PHE A 23 19.42 22.43 32.27
N LEU A 24 19.64 23.71 32.46
CA LEU A 24 18.61 24.77 32.45
C LEU A 24 17.98 24.95 31.04
N HIS A 25 18.74 24.74 29.98
CA HIS A 25 18.33 25.02 28.60
C HIS A 25 18.17 23.74 27.73
N LYS A 26 17.85 22.61 28.32
CA LYS A 26 17.64 21.31 27.62
C LYS A 26 16.69 21.42 26.43
N TRP A 27 15.69 22.28 26.51
CA TRP A 27 14.73 22.49 25.44
C TRP A 27 15.38 23.08 24.17
N ILE A 28 16.43 23.94 24.32
CA ILE A 28 17.16 24.52 23.19
C ILE A 28 17.90 23.43 22.41
N TYR A 29 18.58 22.51 23.14
CA TYR A 29 19.25 21.37 22.53
C TYR A 29 18.23 20.46 21.79
N GLY A 30 17.11 20.15 22.41
CA GLY A 30 16.04 19.39 21.79
C GLY A 30 15.45 20.07 20.56
N PHE A 31 15.21 21.38 20.63
CA PHE A 31 14.72 22.15 19.50
C PHE A 31 15.73 22.20 18.34
N ALA A 32 17.01 22.44 18.62
CA ALA A 32 18.07 22.43 17.62
C ALA A 32 18.19 21.07 16.93
N LEU A 33 18.18 19.97 17.69
CA LEU A 33 18.21 18.62 17.14
C LEU A 33 17.00 18.34 16.24
N MET A 34 15.78 18.71 16.68
CA MET A 34 14.57 18.55 15.86
C MET A 34 14.64 19.35 14.57
N THR A 35 15.17 20.59 14.63
CA THR A 35 15.33 21.44 13.44
C THR A 35 16.36 20.83 12.48
N ILE A 36 17.48 20.31 12.98
CA ILE A 36 18.48 19.60 12.15
C ILE A 36 17.84 18.39 11.46
N LEU A 37 17.09 17.57 12.19
CA LEU A 37 16.41 16.41 11.62
C LEU A 37 15.37 16.81 10.57
N LEU A 38 14.64 17.90 10.79
CA LEU A 38 13.67 18.43 9.83
C LEU A 38 14.36 18.89 8.55
N LEU A 39 15.45 19.68 8.67
CA LEU A 39 16.22 20.15 7.52
C LEU A 39 16.88 18.99 6.77
N PHE A 40 17.40 18.00 7.49
CA PHE A 40 17.94 16.78 6.91
C PHE A 40 16.87 16.01 6.11
N GLY A 41 15.67 15.82 6.67
CA GLY A 41 14.55 15.21 5.97
C GLY A 41 14.13 15.98 4.72
N ALA A 42 14.04 17.31 4.80
CA ALA A 42 13.71 18.16 3.66
C ALA A 42 14.79 18.06 2.55
N THR A 43 16.06 18.03 2.94
CA THR A 43 17.20 17.88 2.01
C THR A 43 17.16 16.53 1.29
N ILE A 44 16.97 15.43 2.03
CA ILE A 44 16.85 14.10 1.43
C ILE A 44 15.65 14.05 0.46
N THR A 45 14.50 14.60 0.86
CA THR A 45 13.30 14.63 0.02
C THR A 45 13.54 15.42 -1.27
N HIS A 46 14.24 16.55 -1.19
CA HIS A 46 14.60 17.34 -2.36
C HIS A 46 15.48 16.55 -3.34
N PHE A 47 16.55 15.91 -2.84
CA PHE A 47 17.47 15.12 -3.68
C PHE A 47 16.85 13.82 -4.20
N LYS A 48 15.88 13.24 -3.49
CA LYS A 48 15.20 12.01 -3.94
C LYS A 48 14.07 12.29 -4.92
N ASN A 49 13.57 13.50 -4.98
CA ASN A 49 12.58 13.86 -6.00
C ASN A 49 13.23 13.88 -7.38
N ILE A 50 12.80 12.97 -8.23
CA ILE A 50 13.37 12.81 -9.57
C ILE A 50 13.29 14.10 -10.41
N THR A 51 12.24 14.89 -10.25
CA THR A 51 12.04 16.15 -11.00
C THR A 51 13.03 17.24 -10.65
N HIS A 52 13.75 17.13 -9.52
CA HIS A 52 14.79 18.07 -9.12
C HIS A 52 16.20 17.62 -9.52
N GLN A 53 16.34 16.41 -10.07
CA GLN A 53 17.63 15.91 -10.53
C GLN A 53 17.97 16.48 -11.88
N GLN A 54 19.19 17.00 -12.04
CA GLN A 54 19.66 17.61 -13.30
C GLN A 54 19.59 16.66 -14.49
N ASN A 55 19.82 15.37 -14.26
CA ASN A 55 19.81 14.33 -15.29
C ASN A 55 18.41 13.72 -15.50
N TRP A 56 17.36 14.34 -14.96
CA TRP A 56 16.01 13.84 -15.22
C TRP A 56 15.63 14.05 -16.68
N PHE A 57 15.17 12.97 -17.33
CA PHE A 57 14.84 13.01 -18.76
C PHE A 57 13.79 14.08 -19.10
N GLY A 58 12.88 14.42 -18.18
CA GLY A 58 11.82 15.41 -18.42
C GLY A 58 12.31 16.83 -18.63
N HIS A 59 13.57 17.17 -18.28
CA HIS A 59 14.18 18.47 -18.61
C HIS A 59 14.71 18.53 -20.05
N LEU A 60 15.07 17.38 -20.60
CA LEU A 60 15.74 17.26 -21.90
C LEU A 60 14.83 16.67 -22.99
N TYR A 61 13.69 16.12 -22.58
CA TYR A 61 12.76 15.46 -23.48
C TYR A 61 12.03 16.46 -24.37
N ASN A 62 12.02 16.16 -25.67
CA ASN A 62 11.21 16.81 -26.69
C ASN A 62 10.47 15.71 -27.48
N ASP A 63 9.31 16.03 -28.07
CA ASP A 63 8.50 15.09 -28.84
C ASP A 63 9.22 14.46 -30.05
N SER A 64 10.29 15.09 -30.52
CA SER A 64 11.16 14.56 -31.57
C SER A 64 12.24 13.59 -31.07
N SER A 65 12.47 13.50 -29.76
CA SER A 65 13.53 12.68 -29.17
C SER A 65 13.26 11.19 -29.33
N VAL A 66 14.31 10.41 -29.62
CA VAL A 66 14.26 8.95 -29.54
C VAL A 66 14.59 8.54 -28.11
N VAL A 67 13.75 7.69 -27.53
CA VAL A 67 13.88 7.24 -26.15
C VAL A 67 14.52 5.85 -26.12
N ILE A 68 15.58 5.69 -25.33
CA ILE A 68 16.19 4.40 -24.99
C ILE A 68 15.78 4.06 -23.55
N ALA A 69 14.99 3.00 -23.38
CA ALA A 69 14.51 2.56 -22.09
C ALA A 69 14.81 1.09 -21.84
N VAL A 70 15.08 0.75 -20.58
CA VAL A 70 15.32 -0.62 -20.12
C VAL A 70 14.16 -1.06 -19.23
N LEU A 71 13.55 -2.20 -19.52
CA LEU A 71 12.46 -2.76 -18.74
C LEU A 71 12.94 -3.12 -17.33
N SER A 72 12.34 -2.51 -16.34
CA SER A 72 12.69 -2.69 -14.92
C SER A 72 11.92 -3.83 -14.26
N GLU A 73 10.85 -4.31 -14.88
CA GLU A 73 10.00 -5.41 -14.44
C GLU A 73 9.56 -6.27 -15.61
N PRO A 74 9.19 -7.55 -15.38
CA PRO A 74 8.54 -8.39 -16.39
C PRO A 74 7.23 -7.78 -16.87
N LEU A 75 6.74 -8.20 -18.03
CA LEU A 75 5.45 -7.77 -18.55
C LEU A 75 4.30 -8.26 -17.67
N ILE A 76 3.47 -7.35 -17.22
CA ILE A 76 2.24 -7.65 -16.48
C ILE A 76 1.06 -7.61 -17.46
N GLU A 77 0.34 -8.72 -17.54
CA GLU A 77 -0.83 -8.81 -18.41
C GLU A 77 -2.01 -8.00 -17.83
N LYS A 78 -2.59 -7.12 -18.67
CA LYS A 78 -3.84 -6.39 -18.41
C LYS A 78 -4.88 -6.80 -19.44
N ASN A 79 -6.15 -6.40 -19.26
CA ASN A 79 -7.24 -6.82 -20.14
C ASN A 79 -6.96 -6.53 -21.64
N LYS A 80 -6.39 -5.38 -21.98
CA LYS A 80 -6.18 -4.90 -23.37
C LYS A 80 -4.73 -4.67 -23.75
N SER A 81 -3.77 -4.81 -22.82
CA SER A 81 -2.35 -4.48 -23.02
C SER A 81 -1.46 -5.27 -22.08
N TYR A 82 -0.16 -5.28 -22.38
CA TYR A 82 0.88 -5.63 -21.40
C TYR A 82 1.45 -4.34 -20.82
N LYS A 83 1.59 -4.28 -19.51
CA LYS A 83 2.21 -3.16 -18.78
C LYS A 83 3.61 -3.56 -18.33
N ALA A 84 4.59 -2.66 -18.49
CA ALA A 84 5.89 -2.77 -17.84
C ALA A 84 6.35 -1.40 -17.36
N ASP A 85 7.07 -1.38 -16.24
CA ASP A 85 7.79 -0.21 -15.80
C ASP A 85 9.19 -0.24 -16.44
N ALA A 86 9.66 0.90 -16.95
CA ALA A 86 10.93 1.01 -17.64
C ALA A 86 11.70 2.23 -17.14
N THR A 87 13.02 2.09 -17.06
CA THR A 87 13.95 3.19 -16.76
C THR A 87 14.47 3.79 -18.06
N VAL A 88 14.28 5.09 -18.24
CA VAL A 88 14.84 5.84 -19.36
C VAL A 88 16.35 5.99 -19.12
N TYR A 89 17.13 5.36 -19.96
CA TYR A 89 18.58 5.36 -19.85
C TYR A 89 19.23 6.50 -20.61
N ALA A 90 18.72 6.79 -21.83
CA ALA A 90 19.23 7.86 -22.66
C ALA A 90 18.13 8.43 -23.58
N LEU A 91 18.33 9.65 -23.99
CA LEU A 91 17.61 10.31 -25.08
C LEU A 91 18.58 10.58 -26.23
N ILE A 92 18.12 10.36 -27.47
CA ILE A 92 18.86 10.77 -28.67
C ILE A 92 18.15 11.99 -29.24
N HIS A 93 18.89 13.07 -29.36
CA HIS A 93 18.45 14.33 -29.95
C HIS A 93 19.52 14.82 -30.91
N ASP A 94 19.18 15.09 -32.17
CA ASP A 94 20.09 15.57 -33.21
C ASP A 94 21.44 14.84 -33.26
N ASP A 95 21.39 13.49 -33.32
CA ASP A 95 22.52 12.56 -33.29
C ASP A 95 23.39 12.56 -32.02
N SER A 96 23.01 13.33 -31.00
CA SER A 96 23.66 13.30 -29.69
C SER A 96 22.93 12.36 -28.73
N VAL A 97 23.68 11.50 -28.02
CA VAL A 97 23.15 10.61 -27.00
C VAL A 97 23.38 11.22 -25.64
N VAL A 98 22.32 11.58 -24.95
CA VAL A 98 22.39 12.16 -23.61
C VAL A 98 21.90 11.14 -22.59
N GLN A 99 22.76 10.77 -21.64
CA GLN A 99 22.39 9.87 -20.55
C GLN A 99 21.43 10.56 -19.59
N THR A 100 20.33 9.90 -19.28
CA THR A 100 19.26 10.45 -18.44
C THR A 100 18.84 9.48 -17.33
N LYS A 101 18.03 9.98 -16.41
CA LYS A 101 17.42 9.18 -15.34
C LYS A 101 15.92 9.45 -15.27
N GLY A 102 15.17 8.45 -14.86
CA GLY A 102 13.75 8.52 -14.61
C GLY A 102 13.05 7.27 -15.07
N SER A 103 11.85 7.04 -14.57
CA SER A 103 11.07 5.87 -14.92
C SER A 103 9.77 6.28 -15.63
N ILE A 104 9.32 5.42 -16.52
CA ILE A 104 8.10 5.57 -17.31
C ILE A 104 7.31 4.26 -17.26
N ILE A 105 5.99 4.35 -17.46
CA ILE A 105 5.14 3.19 -17.69
C ILE A 105 4.99 2.99 -19.20
N ILE A 106 5.23 1.76 -19.65
CA ILE A 106 5.01 1.39 -21.05
C ILE A 106 3.86 0.40 -21.12
N TYR A 107 2.89 0.72 -21.95
CA TYR A 107 1.80 -0.17 -22.31
C TYR A 107 2.02 -0.67 -23.74
N PHE A 108 2.18 -1.98 -23.89
CA PHE A 108 2.25 -2.63 -25.19
C PHE A 108 0.87 -3.14 -25.58
N LYS A 109 0.46 -2.92 -26.85
CA LYS A 109 -0.75 -3.55 -27.39
C LYS A 109 -0.60 -5.07 -27.31
N LYS A 110 -1.65 -5.80 -26.92
CA LYS A 110 -1.58 -7.27 -26.82
C LYS A 110 -1.18 -7.90 -28.15
N ASP A 111 -0.05 -8.58 -28.10
CA ASP A 111 0.47 -9.47 -29.13
C ASP A 111 1.24 -10.59 -28.44
N SER A 112 0.83 -11.83 -28.68
CA SER A 112 1.47 -13.00 -28.06
C SER A 112 2.95 -13.16 -28.42
N SER A 113 3.37 -12.64 -29.57
CA SER A 113 4.78 -12.65 -30.01
C SER A 113 5.68 -11.77 -29.13
N LEU A 114 5.13 -10.79 -28.42
CA LEU A 114 5.88 -9.88 -27.54
C LEU A 114 6.37 -10.58 -26.26
N LEU A 115 5.60 -11.52 -25.73
CA LEU A 115 5.95 -12.26 -24.50
C LEU A 115 7.26 -13.05 -24.63
N SER A 116 7.59 -13.50 -25.85
CA SER A 116 8.84 -14.22 -26.12
C SER A 116 10.02 -13.29 -26.36
N LYS A 117 9.79 -12.04 -26.74
CA LYS A 117 10.82 -11.05 -27.13
C LYS A 117 11.18 -10.07 -26.01
N LEU A 118 10.23 -9.76 -25.13
CA LEU A 118 10.37 -8.77 -24.07
C LEU A 118 10.37 -9.44 -22.70
N ASP A 119 11.42 -9.20 -21.94
CA ASP A 119 11.55 -9.66 -20.56
C ASP A 119 12.25 -8.57 -19.74
N TYR A 120 12.37 -8.79 -18.44
CA TYR A 120 13.19 -7.94 -17.58
C TYR A 120 14.58 -7.68 -18.19
N GLY A 121 15.01 -6.41 -18.15
CA GLY A 121 16.31 -5.99 -18.69
C GLY A 121 16.37 -5.88 -20.21
N SER A 122 15.27 -6.08 -20.94
CA SER A 122 15.23 -5.80 -22.37
C SER A 122 15.34 -4.30 -22.62
N THR A 123 16.27 -3.93 -23.50
CA THR A 123 16.44 -2.54 -23.94
C THR A 123 15.57 -2.29 -25.15
N ILE A 124 14.71 -1.29 -25.07
CA ILE A 124 13.80 -0.88 -26.12
C ILE A 124 14.14 0.53 -26.59
N VAL A 125 14.01 0.76 -27.87
CA VAL A 125 14.24 2.05 -28.53
C VAL A 125 12.98 2.42 -29.28
N PHE A 126 12.43 3.60 -29.04
CA PHE A 126 11.22 4.07 -29.70
C PHE A 126 11.21 5.60 -29.89
N LYS A 127 10.48 6.04 -30.90
CA LYS A 127 10.23 7.47 -31.18
C LYS A 127 8.73 7.71 -31.15
N LYS A 128 8.22 7.95 -29.94
CA LYS A 128 6.80 8.26 -29.73
C LYS A 128 6.62 9.20 -28.57
N GLY A 129 5.72 10.17 -28.67
CA GLY A 129 5.45 11.17 -27.65
C GLY A 129 5.11 10.55 -26.28
N LEU A 130 5.87 10.95 -25.26
CA LEU A 130 5.61 10.55 -23.87
C LEU A 130 4.46 11.39 -23.31
N GLN A 131 3.47 10.72 -22.74
CA GLN A 131 2.35 11.39 -22.10
C GLN A 131 2.62 11.55 -20.60
N ALA A 132 2.59 12.80 -20.11
CA ALA A 132 2.68 13.04 -18.68
C ALA A 132 1.48 12.39 -17.96
N ILE A 133 1.76 11.70 -16.83
CA ILE A 133 0.71 11.10 -16.00
C ILE A 133 -0.15 12.21 -15.39
N LYS A 134 -1.45 12.17 -15.64
CA LYS A 134 -2.45 13.11 -15.13
C LYS A 134 -3.46 12.37 -14.26
N ASN A 135 -4.02 13.08 -13.29
CA ASN A 135 -5.17 12.58 -12.53
C ASN A 135 -6.44 12.69 -13.37
N SER A 136 -7.44 11.86 -13.09
CA SER A 136 -8.75 11.93 -13.75
C SER A 136 -9.46 13.26 -13.52
N GLY A 137 -9.15 13.97 -12.43
CA GLY A 137 -9.84 15.19 -12.02
C GLY A 137 -11.15 14.95 -11.28
N ASN A 138 -11.61 13.72 -11.18
CA ASN A 138 -12.84 13.37 -10.45
C ASN A 138 -12.71 13.70 -8.96
N PRO A 139 -13.73 14.30 -8.31
CA PRO A 139 -13.68 14.63 -6.89
C PRO A 139 -13.42 13.40 -6.01
N GLY A 140 -12.53 13.53 -5.04
CA GLY A 140 -12.17 12.42 -4.13
C GLY A 140 -11.38 11.28 -4.76
N ALA A 141 -11.08 11.33 -6.08
CA ALA A 141 -10.31 10.30 -6.76
C ALA A 141 -8.89 10.18 -6.21
N PHE A 142 -8.32 8.98 -6.35
CA PHE A 142 -6.95 8.71 -5.95
C PHE A 142 -5.95 9.56 -6.75
N ASP A 143 -5.00 10.20 -6.06
CA ASP A 143 -3.94 10.99 -6.69
C ASP A 143 -2.86 10.08 -7.31
N TYR A 144 -3.21 9.53 -8.49
CA TYR A 144 -2.33 8.60 -9.22
C TYR A 144 -1.04 9.27 -9.69
N LYS A 145 -1.10 10.56 -10.07
CA LYS A 145 0.09 11.34 -10.46
C LYS A 145 1.11 11.40 -9.32
N ARG A 146 0.65 11.73 -8.11
CA ARG A 146 1.51 11.81 -6.92
C ARG A 146 2.04 10.45 -6.51
N TYR A 147 1.22 9.41 -6.59
CA TYR A 147 1.63 8.03 -6.32
C TYR A 147 2.76 7.58 -7.25
N CYS A 148 2.63 7.80 -8.57
CA CYS A 148 3.66 7.49 -9.54
C CYS A 148 4.93 8.33 -9.32
N LEU A 149 4.79 9.63 -9.03
CA LEU A 149 5.92 10.52 -8.75
C LEU A 149 6.77 10.01 -7.57
N PHE A 150 6.14 9.49 -6.51
CA PHE A 150 6.85 8.92 -5.36
C PHE A 150 7.61 7.64 -5.69
N GLN A 151 7.27 6.98 -6.80
CA GLN A 151 8.01 5.86 -7.37
C GLN A 151 9.02 6.29 -8.44
N GLY A 152 9.16 7.61 -8.68
CA GLY A 152 10.04 8.16 -9.71
C GLY A 152 9.49 8.06 -11.13
N ILE A 153 8.19 7.72 -11.27
CA ILE A 153 7.51 7.57 -12.55
C ILE A 153 6.73 8.85 -12.85
N THR A 154 6.97 9.45 -14.02
CA THR A 154 6.35 10.73 -14.39
C THR A 154 5.56 10.69 -15.69
N HIS A 155 5.90 9.78 -16.59
CA HIS A 155 5.31 9.68 -17.92
C HIS A 155 4.88 8.25 -18.23
N GLN A 156 4.03 8.11 -19.23
CA GLN A 156 3.59 6.85 -19.79
C GLN A 156 3.56 6.91 -21.32
N VAL A 157 3.65 5.74 -21.95
CA VAL A 157 3.53 5.62 -23.40
C VAL A 157 2.78 4.34 -23.78
N TYR A 158 2.05 4.37 -24.88
CA TYR A 158 1.37 3.21 -25.46
C TYR A 158 2.07 2.85 -26.78
N LEU A 159 2.60 1.64 -26.89
CA LEU A 159 3.37 1.17 -28.04
C LEU A 159 2.66 -0.01 -28.73
N THR A 160 2.65 0.04 -30.05
CA THR A 160 2.33 -1.11 -30.89
C THR A 160 3.61 -1.80 -31.35
N ALA A 161 3.54 -3.04 -31.82
CA ALA A 161 4.70 -3.85 -32.18
C ALA A 161 5.65 -3.18 -33.21
N ASN A 162 5.14 -2.30 -34.05
CA ASN A 162 5.90 -1.62 -35.12
C ASN A 162 6.50 -0.27 -34.65
N GLU A 163 6.21 0.19 -33.43
CA GLU A 163 6.63 1.53 -32.95
C GLU A 163 7.89 1.48 -32.09
N PHE A 164 8.45 0.30 -31.87
CA PHE A 164 9.68 0.14 -31.10
C PHE A 164 10.57 -0.96 -31.68
N SER A 165 11.85 -0.86 -31.41
CA SER A 165 12.83 -1.92 -31.67
C SER A 165 13.42 -2.44 -30.37
N VAL A 166 13.70 -3.73 -30.31
CA VAL A 166 14.36 -4.38 -29.17
C VAL A 166 15.84 -4.51 -29.49
N ASN A 167 16.68 -3.89 -28.66
CA ASN A 167 18.12 -4.10 -28.77
C ASN A 167 18.47 -5.46 -28.15
N PRO A 168 19.15 -6.35 -28.88
CA PRO A 168 19.58 -7.66 -28.40
C PRO A 168 20.57 -7.58 -27.22
N ALA A 169 21.24 -6.45 -27.03
CA ALA A 169 22.11 -6.21 -25.87
C ALA A 169 21.24 -6.06 -24.59
N GLN A 170 21.16 -7.13 -23.81
CA GLN A 170 20.45 -7.11 -22.55
C GLN A 170 21.35 -6.54 -21.45
N THR A 171 20.94 -5.41 -20.87
CA THR A 171 21.64 -4.80 -19.73
C THR A 171 21.15 -5.46 -18.43
N ARG A 172 21.48 -6.74 -18.25
CA ARG A 172 21.08 -7.48 -17.05
C ARG A 172 22.22 -7.51 -16.05
N SER A 173 21.99 -7.02 -14.83
CA SER A 173 22.86 -7.33 -13.70
C SER A 173 22.74 -8.83 -13.38
N ALA A 174 23.88 -9.51 -13.17
CA ALA A 174 23.88 -10.93 -12.78
C ALA A 174 23.03 -11.21 -11.54
N TYR A 175 23.07 -10.28 -10.57
CA TYR A 175 22.27 -10.36 -9.35
C TYR A 175 20.77 -10.31 -9.63
N THR A 176 20.30 -9.34 -10.40
CA THR A 176 18.86 -9.19 -10.69
C THR A 176 18.34 -10.32 -11.57
N ASN A 177 19.16 -10.81 -12.51
CA ASN A 177 18.82 -11.98 -13.31
C ASN A 177 18.65 -13.23 -12.43
N TRP A 178 19.59 -13.49 -11.52
CA TRP A 178 19.48 -14.58 -10.56
C TRP A 178 18.22 -14.47 -9.70
N LEU A 179 17.90 -13.26 -9.20
CA LEU A 179 16.71 -13.02 -8.39
C LEU A 179 15.41 -13.33 -9.16
N GLN A 180 15.32 -12.89 -10.42
CA GLN A 180 14.14 -13.12 -11.25
C GLN A 180 14.01 -14.61 -11.64
N GLN A 181 15.12 -15.28 -11.96
CA GLN A 181 15.10 -16.72 -12.22
C GLN A 181 14.67 -17.52 -10.99
N SER A 182 15.17 -17.14 -9.79
CA SER A 182 14.77 -17.78 -8.53
C SER A 182 13.27 -17.60 -8.25
N ARG A 183 12.73 -16.37 -8.45
CA ARG A 183 11.29 -16.12 -8.32
C ARG A 183 10.48 -16.96 -9.30
N LYS A 184 10.90 -17.00 -10.56
CA LYS A 184 10.23 -17.79 -11.60
C LYS A 184 10.25 -19.28 -11.27
N GLY A 185 11.38 -19.83 -10.82
CA GLY A 185 11.46 -21.21 -10.38
C GLY A 185 10.54 -21.55 -9.21
N LEU A 186 10.40 -20.64 -8.21
CA LEU A 186 9.46 -20.82 -7.11
C LEU A 186 8.02 -20.81 -7.60
N LEU A 187 7.65 -19.88 -8.50
CA LEU A 187 6.31 -19.84 -9.11
C LEU A 187 5.98 -21.13 -9.86
N GLU A 188 6.93 -21.63 -10.64
CA GLU A 188 6.75 -22.90 -11.38
C GLU A 188 6.55 -24.09 -10.45
N ILE A 189 7.28 -24.16 -9.32
CA ILE A 189 7.08 -25.20 -8.30
C ILE A 189 5.66 -25.13 -7.72
N LEU A 190 5.21 -23.93 -7.30
CA LEU A 190 3.88 -23.75 -6.73
C LEU A 190 2.79 -24.12 -7.73
N LYS A 191 2.86 -23.63 -8.97
CA LYS A 191 1.90 -23.95 -10.05
C LYS A 191 1.87 -25.42 -10.41
N LYS A 192 3.02 -26.10 -10.37
CA LYS A 192 3.13 -27.51 -10.71
C LYS A 192 2.51 -28.42 -9.67
N TYR A 193 2.70 -28.12 -8.38
CA TYR A 193 2.36 -29.06 -7.31
C TYR A 193 1.08 -28.69 -6.54
N ILE A 194 0.64 -27.42 -6.58
CA ILE A 194 -0.62 -27.00 -5.94
C ILE A 194 -1.74 -26.99 -7.00
N PRO A 195 -2.65 -27.96 -6.97
CA PRO A 195 -3.77 -27.98 -7.89
C PRO A 195 -4.79 -26.89 -7.55
N GLY A 196 -5.38 -26.29 -8.59
CA GLY A 196 -6.35 -25.21 -8.48
C GLY A 196 -5.72 -23.82 -8.72
N LYS A 197 -6.29 -23.08 -9.68
CA LYS A 197 -5.78 -21.76 -10.06
C LYS A 197 -5.90 -20.73 -8.93
N ARG A 198 -7.03 -20.76 -8.18
CA ARG A 198 -7.26 -19.86 -7.04
C ARG A 198 -6.30 -20.16 -5.89
N GLU A 199 -6.11 -21.43 -5.57
CA GLU A 199 -5.22 -21.89 -4.51
C GLU A 199 -3.76 -21.57 -4.83
N ALA A 200 -3.31 -21.85 -6.06
CA ALA A 200 -1.96 -21.51 -6.51
C ALA A 200 -1.69 -20.01 -6.44
N GLY A 201 -2.63 -19.16 -6.91
CA GLY A 201 -2.50 -17.70 -6.84
C GLY A 201 -2.38 -17.18 -5.40
N VAL A 202 -3.11 -17.77 -4.44
CA VAL A 202 -2.98 -17.40 -3.02
C VAL A 202 -1.63 -17.87 -2.45
N ALA A 203 -1.16 -19.07 -2.81
CA ALA A 203 0.16 -19.55 -2.40
C ALA A 203 1.29 -18.67 -2.93
N GLU A 204 1.22 -18.26 -4.19
CA GLU A 204 2.18 -17.32 -4.80
C GLU A 204 2.22 -15.98 -4.07
N ALA A 205 1.04 -15.49 -3.67
CA ALA A 205 0.94 -14.26 -2.91
C ALA A 205 1.51 -14.40 -1.49
N LEU A 206 1.27 -15.53 -0.82
CA LEU A 206 1.75 -15.79 0.55
C LEU A 206 3.27 -15.98 0.60
N LEU A 207 3.87 -16.74 -0.32
CA LEU A 207 5.29 -17.09 -0.28
C LEU A 207 6.18 -15.99 -0.86
N ILE A 208 5.83 -15.45 -2.04
CA ILE A 208 6.70 -14.51 -2.78
C ILE A 208 6.06 -13.17 -3.11
N GLY A 209 4.82 -12.92 -2.69
CA GLY A 209 4.13 -11.64 -2.91
C GLY A 209 3.67 -11.41 -4.33
N TYR A 210 3.63 -12.44 -5.16
CA TYR A 210 3.13 -12.34 -6.52
C TYR A 210 1.60 -12.34 -6.51
N ARG A 211 0.98 -11.28 -7.05
CA ARG A 211 -0.47 -11.02 -6.94
C ARG A 211 -1.20 -10.97 -8.27
N ASP A 212 -0.48 -11.09 -9.38
CA ASP A 212 -1.10 -10.92 -10.69
C ASP A 212 -2.05 -12.06 -11.05
N ASP A 213 -1.85 -13.26 -10.45
CA ASP A 213 -2.70 -14.43 -10.62
C ASP A 213 -3.86 -14.52 -9.60
N LEU A 214 -3.98 -13.53 -8.68
CA LEU A 214 -5.07 -13.48 -7.72
C LEU A 214 -6.40 -13.08 -8.36
N ASP A 215 -7.43 -13.83 -8.02
CA ASP A 215 -8.82 -13.49 -8.36
C ASP A 215 -9.24 -12.20 -7.63
N ARG A 216 -9.81 -11.24 -8.36
CA ARG A 216 -10.20 -9.93 -7.81
C ARG A 216 -11.31 -10.04 -6.78
N ASP A 217 -12.27 -10.93 -7.00
CA ASP A 217 -13.39 -11.14 -6.07
C ASP A 217 -12.87 -11.74 -4.76
N LEU A 218 -11.91 -12.66 -4.87
CA LEU A 218 -11.24 -13.21 -3.70
C LEU A 218 -10.46 -12.14 -2.92
N VAL A 219 -9.71 -11.28 -3.61
CA VAL A 219 -8.99 -10.15 -2.96
C VAL A 219 -9.97 -9.24 -2.22
N GLN A 220 -11.14 -8.96 -2.82
CA GLN A 220 -12.17 -8.14 -2.18
C GLN A 220 -12.74 -8.83 -0.94
N ALA A 221 -13.00 -10.14 -0.98
CA ALA A 221 -13.47 -10.92 0.17
C ALA A 221 -12.44 -10.90 1.32
N TYR A 222 -11.13 -11.01 1.02
CA TYR A 222 -10.07 -10.83 2.02
C TYR A 222 -10.04 -9.42 2.63
N ALA A 223 -10.34 -8.40 1.83
CA ALA A 223 -10.43 -7.03 2.31
C ALA A 223 -11.65 -6.82 3.22
N ASN A 224 -12.83 -7.31 2.81
CA ASN A 224 -14.08 -7.19 3.54
C ASN A 224 -14.04 -7.90 4.90
N THR A 225 -13.33 -9.02 4.97
CA THR A 225 -13.17 -9.82 6.21
C THR A 225 -12.00 -9.34 7.10
N GLY A 226 -11.22 -8.34 6.65
CA GLY A 226 -10.14 -7.72 7.42
C GLY A 226 -8.84 -8.53 7.44
N VAL A 227 -8.69 -9.51 6.54
CA VAL A 227 -7.49 -10.37 6.47
C VAL A 227 -6.66 -10.14 5.20
N ILE A 228 -6.87 -9.02 4.50
CA ILE A 228 -6.10 -8.63 3.31
C ILE A 228 -4.58 -8.62 3.56
N HIS A 229 -4.17 -8.33 4.80
CA HIS A 229 -2.77 -8.33 5.21
C HIS A 229 -2.11 -9.71 5.18
N VAL A 230 -2.88 -10.79 5.08
CA VAL A 230 -2.38 -12.16 4.97
C VAL A 230 -1.89 -12.43 3.55
N ILE A 231 -2.67 -12.08 2.51
CA ILE A 231 -2.23 -12.21 1.11
C ILE A 231 -1.24 -11.10 0.68
N ALA A 232 -1.06 -10.08 1.52
CA ALA A 232 0.02 -9.13 1.38
C ALA A 232 1.19 -9.59 2.24
N ILE A 233 2.33 -9.97 1.66
CA ILE A 233 3.49 -10.34 2.47
C ILE A 233 3.76 -9.26 3.52
N SER A 234 3.74 -9.69 4.77
CA SER A 234 3.80 -8.81 5.93
C SER A 234 4.98 -9.14 6.84
N GLY A 235 5.20 -8.26 7.81
CA GLY A 235 6.16 -8.53 8.87
C GLY A 235 5.89 -9.80 9.68
N MET A 236 4.64 -10.27 9.69
CA MET A 236 4.27 -11.52 10.35
C MET A 236 4.92 -12.73 9.66
N HIS A 237 4.92 -12.77 8.31
CA HIS A 237 5.57 -13.86 7.57
C HIS A 237 7.08 -13.91 7.86
N LEU A 238 7.74 -12.73 7.88
CA LEU A 238 9.15 -12.66 8.22
C LEU A 238 9.41 -13.06 9.68
N ALA A 239 8.51 -12.71 10.61
CA ALA A 239 8.59 -13.14 12.01
C ALA A 239 8.44 -14.66 12.16
N MET A 240 7.57 -15.29 11.38
CA MET A 240 7.41 -16.75 11.37
C MET A 240 8.68 -17.44 10.84
N ILE A 241 9.26 -16.95 9.74
CA ILE A 241 10.53 -17.46 9.21
C ILE A 241 11.67 -17.26 10.24
N TYR A 242 11.74 -16.08 10.88
CA TYR A 242 12.70 -15.82 11.95
C TYR A 242 12.52 -16.80 13.11
N GLY A 243 11.28 -17.05 13.56
CA GLY A 243 10.97 -18.02 14.59
C GLY A 243 11.40 -19.45 14.23
N LEU A 244 11.12 -19.88 13.00
CA LEU A 244 11.58 -21.18 12.49
C LEU A 244 13.10 -21.29 12.52
N LEU A 245 13.82 -20.27 12.05
CA LEU A 245 15.29 -20.24 12.04
C LEU A 245 15.87 -20.28 13.46
N ILE A 246 15.25 -19.61 14.42
CA ILE A 246 15.66 -19.68 15.84
C ILE A 246 15.60 -21.11 16.35
N VAL A 247 14.54 -21.85 16.02
CA VAL A 247 14.35 -23.23 16.46
C VAL A 247 15.34 -24.17 15.77
N VAL A 248 15.43 -24.10 14.44
CA VAL A 248 16.30 -24.97 13.62
C VAL A 248 17.79 -24.74 13.96
N LEU A 249 18.19 -23.48 14.12
CA LEU A 249 19.58 -23.10 14.39
C LEU A 249 19.91 -23.03 15.89
N LYS A 250 19.03 -23.57 16.76
CA LYS A 250 19.27 -23.61 18.20
C LYS A 250 20.60 -24.30 18.60
N PRO A 251 21.06 -25.41 17.96
CA PRO A 251 22.33 -26.03 18.26
C PRO A 251 23.54 -25.10 18.12
N LEU A 252 23.49 -24.13 17.19
CA LEU A 252 24.56 -23.15 16.98
C LEU A 252 24.64 -22.07 18.06
N GLN A 253 23.78 -22.10 19.07
CA GLN A 253 23.76 -21.11 20.15
C GLN A 253 24.80 -21.42 21.28
N ARG A 254 25.39 -22.63 21.25
CA ARG A 254 26.23 -23.14 22.36
C ARG A 254 27.51 -22.35 22.55
N ASN A 255 28.24 -22.00 21.49
CA ASN A 255 29.54 -21.34 21.54
C ASN A 255 29.48 -19.89 21.03
N ALA A 256 30.38 -19.02 21.48
CA ALA A 256 30.44 -17.62 21.09
C ALA A 256 30.66 -17.45 19.56
N LYS A 257 31.56 -18.26 18.96
CA LYS A 257 31.85 -18.24 17.52
C LYS A 257 30.64 -18.71 16.71
N THR A 258 30.01 -19.82 17.08
CA THR A 258 28.84 -20.36 16.37
C THR A 258 27.61 -19.49 16.51
N LYS A 259 27.50 -18.68 17.57
CA LYS A 259 26.44 -17.69 17.76
C LYS A 259 26.48 -16.59 16.69
N TRP A 260 27.67 -16.10 16.31
CA TRP A 260 27.82 -15.13 15.23
C TRP A 260 27.46 -15.74 13.87
N VAL A 261 27.88 -16.98 13.62
CA VAL A 261 27.51 -17.73 12.39
C VAL A 261 25.98 -17.90 12.32
N ARG A 262 25.33 -18.27 13.44
CA ARG A 262 23.86 -18.32 13.52
C ARG A 262 23.22 -16.98 13.15
N GLY A 263 23.71 -15.88 13.74
CA GLY A 263 23.20 -14.54 13.41
C GLY A 263 23.35 -14.20 11.94
N LEU A 264 24.49 -14.51 11.34
CA LEU A 264 24.76 -14.28 9.92
C LEU A 264 23.81 -15.11 9.03
N ILE A 265 23.60 -16.39 9.32
CA ILE A 265 22.68 -17.26 8.57
C ILE A 265 21.25 -16.68 8.63
N ILE A 266 20.78 -16.31 9.85
CA ILE A 266 19.46 -15.71 10.02
C ILE A 266 19.32 -14.45 9.15
N LEU A 267 20.29 -13.53 9.21
CA LEU A 267 20.28 -12.31 8.39
C LEU A 267 20.24 -12.62 6.90
N LEU A 268 21.08 -13.52 6.44
CA LEU A 268 21.11 -13.90 5.01
C LEU A 268 19.77 -14.45 4.54
N VAL A 269 19.16 -15.36 5.30
CA VAL A 269 17.85 -15.94 4.93
C VAL A 269 16.73 -14.89 4.96
N LEU A 270 16.67 -14.02 5.98
CA LEU A 270 15.67 -12.97 6.09
C LEU A 270 15.79 -11.95 4.95
N TRP A 271 17.00 -11.52 4.60
CA TRP A 271 17.22 -10.60 3.50
C TRP A 271 16.98 -11.26 2.13
N MET A 272 17.38 -12.52 1.97
CA MET A 272 17.08 -13.28 0.74
C MET A 272 15.56 -13.40 0.54
N PHE A 273 14.81 -13.78 1.58
CA PHE A 273 13.36 -13.80 1.51
C PHE A 273 12.76 -12.42 1.20
N THR A 274 13.27 -11.36 1.84
CA THR A 274 12.83 -9.98 1.61
C THR A 274 13.03 -9.56 0.14
N LEU A 275 14.16 -9.91 -0.46
CA LEU A 275 14.46 -9.61 -1.86
C LEU A 275 13.62 -10.46 -2.82
N LEU A 276 13.46 -11.75 -2.53
CA LEU A 276 12.60 -12.65 -3.30
C LEU A 276 11.15 -12.21 -3.28
N SER A 277 10.66 -11.63 -2.19
CA SER A 277 9.29 -11.12 -2.07
C SER A 277 9.06 -9.71 -2.64
N GLY A 278 10.06 -9.13 -3.31
CA GLY A 278 9.95 -7.82 -3.97
C GLY A 278 10.24 -6.61 -3.08
N ALA A 279 10.76 -6.82 -1.86
CA ALA A 279 11.25 -5.77 -0.96
C ALA A 279 10.24 -4.62 -0.70
N GLY A 280 8.95 -4.92 -0.60
CA GLY A 280 7.92 -3.94 -0.29
C GLY A 280 8.15 -3.25 1.07
N PRO A 281 7.58 -2.03 1.30
CA PRO A 281 7.86 -1.22 2.50
C PRO A 281 7.61 -1.95 3.83
N SER A 282 6.56 -2.76 3.92
CA SER A 282 6.21 -3.51 5.14
C SER A 282 7.23 -4.61 5.48
N ILE A 283 7.70 -5.35 4.48
CA ILE A 283 8.69 -6.42 4.70
C ILE A 283 10.08 -5.85 4.93
N LEU A 284 10.47 -4.77 4.22
CA LEU A 284 11.73 -4.04 4.47
C LEU A 284 11.82 -3.55 5.92
N ARG A 285 10.73 -2.98 6.46
CA ARG A 285 10.68 -2.58 7.86
C ARG A 285 11.03 -3.76 8.77
N SER A 286 10.40 -4.89 8.53
CA SER A 286 10.61 -6.07 9.37
C SER A 286 12.02 -6.64 9.23
N ALA A 287 12.56 -6.68 8.01
CA ALA A 287 13.94 -7.12 7.77
C ALA A 287 14.96 -6.24 8.52
N VAL A 288 14.79 -4.92 8.46
CA VAL A 288 15.65 -3.97 9.19
C VAL A 288 15.49 -4.13 10.71
N MET A 289 14.24 -4.26 11.21
CA MET A 289 14.01 -4.48 12.65
C MET A 289 14.64 -5.79 13.13
N PHE A 290 14.43 -6.90 12.42
CA PHE A 290 15.04 -8.18 12.79
C PHE A 290 16.55 -8.14 12.66
N SER A 291 17.10 -7.36 11.72
CA SER A 291 18.55 -7.15 11.65
C SER A 291 19.09 -6.52 12.94
N PHE A 292 18.44 -5.47 13.45
CA PHE A 292 18.83 -4.88 14.74
C PHE A 292 18.69 -5.87 15.91
N ILE A 293 17.63 -6.69 15.90
CA ILE A 293 17.43 -7.70 16.94
C ILE A 293 18.53 -8.75 16.89
N VAL A 294 18.80 -9.34 15.71
CA VAL A 294 19.83 -10.39 15.55
C VAL A 294 21.23 -9.88 15.92
N VAL A 295 21.59 -8.68 15.47
CA VAL A 295 22.89 -8.06 15.80
C VAL A 295 23.00 -7.81 17.32
N GLY A 296 21.97 -7.21 17.92
CA GLY A 296 21.99 -6.93 19.35
C GLY A 296 22.00 -8.19 20.22
N GLU A 297 21.26 -9.25 19.85
CA GLU A 297 21.36 -10.56 20.51
C GLU A 297 22.76 -11.15 20.38
N SER A 298 23.39 -11.02 19.20
CA SER A 298 24.77 -11.48 18.99
C SER A 298 25.77 -10.74 19.87
N MET A 299 25.53 -9.45 20.11
CA MET A 299 26.32 -8.59 20.99
C MET A 299 25.93 -8.70 22.48
N ARG A 300 25.02 -9.60 22.87
CA ARG A 300 24.49 -9.77 24.23
C ARG A 300 23.90 -8.50 24.84
N ARG A 301 23.35 -7.59 24.03
CA ARG A 301 22.71 -6.36 24.50
C ARG A 301 21.19 -6.53 24.60
N LYS A 302 20.58 -5.91 25.63
CA LYS A 302 19.13 -5.80 25.73
C LYS A 302 18.64 -4.80 24.67
N ILE A 303 17.72 -5.23 23.84
CA ILE A 303 17.17 -4.42 22.75
C ILE A 303 15.76 -3.96 23.14
N SER A 304 15.51 -2.67 23.04
CA SER A 304 14.17 -2.11 23.18
C SER A 304 13.46 -2.14 21.82
N VAL A 305 12.25 -2.66 21.80
CA VAL A 305 11.40 -2.67 20.59
C VAL A 305 11.12 -1.26 20.09
N TYR A 306 10.98 -0.29 20.99
CA TYR A 306 10.79 1.12 20.62
C TYR A 306 12.01 1.66 19.85
N HIS A 307 13.22 1.38 20.33
CA HIS A 307 14.45 1.82 19.65
C HIS A 307 14.61 1.15 18.29
N THR A 308 14.34 -0.16 18.17
CA THR A 308 14.43 -0.85 16.87
C THR A 308 13.38 -0.33 15.89
N LEU A 309 12.17 -0.03 16.38
CA LEU A 309 11.10 0.53 15.56
C LEU A 309 11.49 1.93 15.04
N SER A 310 11.95 2.81 15.92
CA SER A 310 12.38 4.17 15.55
C SER A 310 13.59 4.16 14.64
N ALA A 311 14.60 3.34 14.93
CA ALA A 311 15.80 3.20 14.10
C ALA A 311 15.46 2.66 12.70
N SER A 312 14.56 1.66 12.61
CA SER A 312 14.11 1.13 11.32
C SER A 312 13.37 2.18 10.50
N ALA A 313 12.49 2.99 11.13
CA ALA A 313 11.79 4.07 10.46
C ALA A 313 12.77 5.12 9.92
N PHE A 314 13.71 5.56 10.76
CA PHE A 314 14.73 6.52 10.38
C PHE A 314 15.56 6.00 9.20
N PHE A 315 16.08 4.77 9.27
CA PHE A 315 16.89 4.18 8.21
C PHE A 315 16.13 4.07 6.88
N LEU A 316 14.88 3.61 6.92
CA LEU A 316 14.05 3.49 5.71
C LEU A 316 13.67 4.84 5.11
N LEU A 317 13.36 5.84 5.93
CA LEU A 317 13.06 7.19 5.48
C LEU A 317 14.30 7.91 4.92
N CYS A 318 15.49 7.65 5.46
CA CYS A 318 16.74 8.11 4.84
C CYS A 318 16.96 7.47 3.46
N ARG A 319 16.58 6.20 3.28
CA ARG A 319 16.68 5.49 1.99
C ARG A 319 15.65 5.99 0.97
N ASN A 320 14.39 6.16 1.42
CA ASN A 320 13.30 6.70 0.60
C ASN A 320 12.28 7.45 1.48
N PRO A 321 12.30 8.80 1.50
CA PRO A 321 11.41 9.60 2.32
C PRO A 321 9.93 9.47 1.91
N PHE A 322 9.65 9.07 0.67
CA PHE A 322 8.28 8.91 0.17
C PHE A 322 7.55 7.70 0.78
N PHE A 323 8.26 6.78 1.45
CA PHE A 323 7.62 5.73 2.24
C PHE A 323 6.67 6.27 3.32
N LEU A 324 6.87 7.51 3.78
CA LEU A 324 5.95 8.15 4.73
C LEU A 324 4.51 8.23 4.18
N TRP A 325 4.36 8.32 2.86
CA TRP A 325 3.06 8.39 2.19
C TRP A 325 2.52 7.02 1.76
N ASP A 326 3.33 5.98 1.88
CA ASP A 326 2.91 4.62 1.58
C ASP A 326 2.00 4.06 2.68
N VAL A 327 0.80 3.64 2.30
CA VAL A 327 -0.22 3.13 3.25
C VAL A 327 0.27 1.87 3.96
N GLY A 328 0.99 0.99 3.24
CA GLY A 328 1.57 -0.23 3.83
C GLY A 328 2.63 0.09 4.89
N PHE A 329 3.46 1.13 4.66
CA PHE A 329 4.40 1.63 5.65
C PHE A 329 3.67 2.16 6.89
N GLN A 330 2.70 3.06 6.71
CA GLN A 330 1.93 3.67 7.81
C GLN A 330 1.22 2.61 8.67
N LEU A 331 0.45 1.71 8.04
CA LEU A 331 -0.27 0.64 8.74
C LEU A 331 0.67 -0.33 9.45
N SER A 332 1.81 -0.65 8.83
CA SER A 332 2.78 -1.58 9.42
C SER A 332 3.44 -1.03 10.68
N TYR A 333 3.82 0.26 10.69
CA TYR A 333 4.35 0.92 11.89
C TYR A 333 3.29 1.12 12.97
N ALA A 334 2.08 1.53 12.57
CA ALA A 334 0.94 1.68 13.47
C ALA A 334 0.59 0.34 14.15
N ALA A 335 0.55 -0.77 13.41
CA ALA A 335 0.27 -2.09 13.96
C ALA A 335 1.28 -2.54 15.02
N VAL A 336 2.60 -2.43 14.71
CA VAL A 336 3.63 -2.84 15.67
C VAL A 336 3.63 -1.95 16.90
N LEU A 337 3.53 -0.63 16.72
CA LEU A 337 3.45 0.32 17.84
C LEU A 337 2.21 0.02 18.71
N SER A 338 1.07 -0.24 18.08
CA SER A 338 -0.17 -0.61 18.76
C SER A 338 -0.01 -1.88 19.59
N ILE A 339 0.57 -2.94 19.01
CA ILE A 339 0.84 -4.19 19.72
C ILE A 339 1.77 -3.95 20.92
N VAL A 340 2.86 -3.20 20.74
CA VAL A 340 3.83 -2.93 21.81
C VAL A 340 3.20 -2.17 22.99
N ILE A 341 2.29 -1.24 22.72
CA ILE A 341 1.62 -0.44 23.75
C ILE A 341 0.49 -1.24 24.41
N PHE A 342 -0.41 -1.85 23.62
CA PHE A 342 -1.69 -2.33 24.10
C PHE A 342 -1.73 -3.84 24.40
N LEU A 343 -0.82 -4.66 23.90
CA LEU A 343 -0.88 -6.11 24.07
C LEU A 343 -0.86 -6.52 25.54
N ARG A 344 0.06 -5.96 26.33
CA ARG A 344 0.17 -6.30 27.77
C ARG A 344 -1.08 -5.91 28.54
N PRO A 345 -1.60 -4.67 28.48
CA PRO A 345 -2.86 -4.30 29.11
C PRO A 345 -4.02 -5.23 28.75
N ILE A 346 -4.20 -5.53 27.45
CA ILE A 346 -5.32 -6.35 27.00
C ILE A 346 -5.17 -7.82 27.46
N THR A 347 -3.99 -8.40 27.41
CA THR A 347 -3.80 -9.77 27.87
C THR A 347 -4.12 -9.97 29.33
N HIS A 348 -4.01 -8.93 30.18
CA HIS A 348 -4.34 -8.98 31.60
C HIS A 348 -5.84 -8.80 31.90
N TRP A 349 -6.69 -8.54 30.89
CA TRP A 349 -8.15 -8.44 31.13
C TRP A 349 -8.75 -9.78 31.55
N PHE A 350 -8.26 -10.90 30.97
CA PHE A 350 -8.73 -12.23 31.29
C PHE A 350 -7.57 -13.19 31.48
N TYR A 351 -7.68 -14.06 32.47
CA TYR A 351 -6.76 -15.15 32.73
C TYR A 351 -7.52 -16.47 32.70
N PHE A 352 -7.13 -17.38 31.84
CA PHE A 352 -7.73 -18.71 31.74
C PHE A 352 -6.75 -19.75 32.24
N LYS A 353 -7.20 -20.59 33.22
CA LYS A 353 -6.41 -21.73 33.72
C LYS A 353 -6.13 -22.77 32.62
N ASN A 354 -7.06 -22.92 31.67
CA ASN A 354 -6.91 -23.82 30.53
C ASN A 354 -5.88 -23.24 29.53
N VAL A 355 -4.84 -24.03 29.23
CA VAL A 355 -3.75 -23.62 28.32
C VAL A 355 -4.26 -23.28 26.91
N PHE A 356 -5.23 -24.04 26.41
CA PHE A 356 -5.81 -23.81 25.10
C PHE A 356 -6.62 -22.51 25.05
N ALA A 357 -7.50 -22.30 26.02
CA ALA A 357 -8.27 -21.07 26.13
C ALA A 357 -7.34 -19.84 26.29
N ASN A 358 -6.25 -19.98 27.05
CA ASN A 358 -5.27 -18.90 27.22
C ASN A 358 -4.49 -18.61 25.92
N ARG A 359 -4.21 -19.63 25.08
CA ARG A 359 -3.62 -19.40 23.74
C ARG A 359 -4.59 -18.65 22.82
N ILE A 360 -5.87 -19.08 22.78
CA ILE A 360 -6.90 -18.39 22.01
C ILE A 360 -7.02 -16.92 22.47
N TRP A 361 -7.09 -16.70 23.79
CA TRP A 361 -7.15 -15.34 24.34
C TRP A 361 -5.96 -14.47 23.92
N LYS A 362 -4.75 -15.02 23.94
CA LYS A 362 -3.55 -14.29 23.47
C LYS A 362 -3.65 -13.92 21.99
N LEU A 363 -4.16 -14.78 21.11
CA LEU A 363 -4.40 -14.46 19.70
C LEU A 363 -5.43 -13.34 19.55
N VAL A 364 -6.54 -13.42 20.28
CA VAL A 364 -7.55 -12.36 20.34
C VAL A 364 -6.93 -11.04 20.81
N ALA A 365 -6.15 -11.08 21.89
CA ALA A 365 -5.50 -9.90 22.45
C ALA A 365 -4.50 -9.24 21.48
N VAL A 366 -3.73 -10.02 20.72
CA VAL A 366 -2.83 -9.50 19.67
C VAL A 366 -3.63 -8.83 18.57
N THR A 367 -4.71 -9.47 18.12
CA THR A 367 -5.58 -8.93 17.05
C THR A 367 -6.23 -7.61 17.49
N LEU A 368 -6.78 -7.55 18.69
CA LEU A 368 -7.35 -6.32 19.26
C LEU A 368 -6.28 -5.24 19.42
N ALA A 369 -5.13 -5.59 19.98
CA ALA A 369 -4.03 -4.66 20.17
C ALA A 369 -3.55 -4.06 18.85
N ALA A 370 -3.40 -4.87 17.80
CA ALA A 370 -2.99 -4.40 16.48
C ALA A 370 -3.99 -3.39 15.89
N GLN A 371 -5.29 -3.63 16.11
CA GLN A 371 -6.37 -2.86 15.48
C GLN A 371 -6.52 -1.44 16.02
N ILE A 372 -6.14 -1.18 17.27
CA ILE A 372 -6.39 0.12 17.93
C ILE A 372 -5.80 1.30 17.15
N LEU A 373 -4.52 1.26 16.79
CA LEU A 373 -3.88 2.34 16.02
C LEU A 373 -4.05 2.19 14.50
N THR A 374 -4.37 0.99 14.00
CA THR A 374 -4.56 0.81 12.56
C THR A 374 -5.95 1.19 12.09
N THR A 375 -6.98 1.09 12.94
CA THR A 375 -8.38 1.39 12.56
C THR A 375 -8.58 2.82 12.03
N PRO A 376 -8.08 3.90 12.67
CA PRO A 376 -8.27 5.25 12.12
C PRO A 376 -7.66 5.41 10.73
N LEU A 377 -6.46 4.87 10.50
CA LEU A 377 -5.80 4.86 9.18
C LEU A 377 -6.55 4.02 8.16
N SER A 378 -7.01 2.83 8.55
CA SER A 378 -7.77 1.95 7.66
C SER A 378 -9.07 2.60 7.21
N ILE A 379 -9.82 3.22 8.12
CA ILE A 379 -11.05 3.94 7.76
C ILE A 379 -10.73 5.14 6.85
N TYR A 380 -9.66 5.88 7.14
CA TYR A 380 -9.27 7.04 6.33
C TYR A 380 -8.90 6.64 4.89
N HIS A 381 -8.11 5.58 4.71
CA HIS A 381 -7.63 5.18 3.38
C HIS A 381 -8.60 4.31 2.60
N PHE A 382 -9.32 3.41 3.26
CA PHE A 382 -10.17 2.41 2.60
C PHE A 382 -11.67 2.68 2.74
N SER A 383 -12.07 3.61 3.61
CA SER A 383 -13.48 3.98 3.86
C SER A 383 -14.37 2.80 4.27
N GLN A 384 -13.77 1.77 4.86
CA GLN A 384 -14.45 0.55 5.30
C GLN A 384 -13.88 0.04 6.63
N LEU A 385 -14.72 -0.66 7.40
CA LEU A 385 -14.37 -1.34 8.63
C LEU A 385 -14.88 -2.78 8.58
N PRO A 386 -14.01 -3.78 8.58
CA PRO A 386 -14.38 -5.17 8.72
C PRO A 386 -14.93 -5.44 10.13
N ASN A 387 -16.21 -5.80 10.26
CA ASN A 387 -16.83 -6.00 11.57
C ASN A 387 -16.44 -7.36 12.19
N LEU A 388 -16.23 -8.36 11.34
CA LEU A 388 -15.91 -9.74 11.75
C LEU A 388 -14.41 -10.05 11.77
N PHE A 389 -13.54 -9.01 11.71
CA PHE A 389 -12.09 -9.17 11.65
C PHE A 389 -11.51 -10.05 12.76
N LEU A 390 -12.13 -10.04 13.93
CA LEU A 390 -11.67 -10.83 15.07
C LEU A 390 -11.81 -12.34 14.82
N ILE A 391 -12.97 -12.75 14.31
CA ILE A 391 -13.27 -14.14 13.98
C ILE A 391 -12.39 -14.59 12.81
N SER A 392 -12.31 -13.77 11.78
CA SER A 392 -11.48 -14.03 10.60
C SER A 392 -10.01 -14.22 10.98
N ASN A 393 -9.44 -13.32 11.78
CA ASN A 393 -8.04 -13.41 12.19
C ASN A 393 -7.75 -14.61 13.09
N LEU A 394 -8.70 -15.00 13.95
CA LEU A 394 -8.53 -16.14 14.84
C LEU A 394 -8.30 -17.46 14.09
N VAL A 395 -8.91 -17.60 12.91
CA VAL A 395 -8.78 -18.80 12.07
C VAL A 395 -7.67 -18.63 11.02
N ILE A 396 -7.69 -17.51 10.30
CA ILE A 396 -6.83 -17.30 9.13
C ILE A 396 -5.37 -17.11 9.50
N VAL A 397 -5.07 -16.39 10.59
CA VAL A 397 -3.67 -16.11 10.97
C VAL A 397 -2.92 -17.40 11.33
N PRO A 398 -3.42 -18.32 12.17
CA PRO A 398 -2.76 -19.60 12.38
C PRO A 398 -2.68 -20.46 11.12
N LEU A 399 -3.78 -20.53 10.34
CA LEU A 399 -3.84 -21.35 9.13
C LEU A 399 -2.83 -20.88 8.07
N SER A 400 -2.71 -19.55 7.85
CA SER A 400 -1.71 -18.99 6.94
C SER A 400 -0.28 -19.30 7.38
N GLY A 401 -0.03 -19.38 8.69
CA GLY A 401 1.27 -19.80 9.21
C GLY A 401 1.61 -21.25 8.86
N PHE A 402 0.67 -22.18 9.00
CA PHE A 402 0.87 -23.57 8.59
C PHE A 402 1.07 -23.67 7.08
N ILE A 403 0.29 -22.91 6.29
CA ILE A 403 0.43 -22.88 4.83
C ILE A 403 1.82 -22.37 4.44
N LEU A 404 2.30 -21.26 5.00
CA LEU A 404 3.63 -20.72 4.71
C LEU A 404 4.75 -21.74 5.01
N TYR A 405 4.70 -22.40 6.16
CA TYR A 405 5.68 -23.45 6.48
C TYR A 405 5.58 -24.64 5.53
N GLY A 406 4.38 -25.02 5.14
CA GLY A 406 4.15 -26.06 4.16
C GLY A 406 4.64 -25.70 2.76
N GLU A 407 4.51 -24.44 2.34
CA GLU A 407 5.05 -23.94 1.07
C GLU A 407 6.59 -23.95 1.06
N ILE A 408 7.23 -23.52 2.16
CA ILE A 408 8.68 -23.64 2.31
C ILE A 408 9.11 -25.11 2.23
N LEU A 409 8.39 -26.00 2.92
CA LEU A 409 8.66 -27.43 2.88
C LEU A 409 8.44 -28.02 1.47
N LEU A 410 7.38 -27.61 0.77
CA LEU A 410 7.13 -28.01 -0.63
C LEU A 410 8.28 -27.63 -1.54
N CYS A 411 8.78 -26.40 -1.42
CA CYS A 411 9.93 -25.94 -2.20
C CYS A 411 11.19 -26.79 -1.93
N LEU A 412 11.46 -27.16 -0.67
CA LEU A 412 12.57 -28.04 -0.30
C LEU A 412 12.38 -29.46 -0.82
N LEU A 413 11.16 -29.98 -0.79
CA LEU A 413 10.82 -31.32 -1.24
C LEU A 413 10.56 -31.43 -2.75
N SER A 414 10.60 -30.33 -3.48
CA SER A 414 10.36 -30.31 -4.95
C SER A 414 11.34 -31.19 -5.74
N LEU A 415 12.48 -31.53 -5.14
CA LEU A 415 13.45 -32.50 -5.68
C LEU A 415 12.93 -33.93 -5.67
N PHE A 416 11.90 -34.24 -4.84
CA PHE A 416 11.27 -35.55 -4.74
C PHE A 416 9.82 -35.49 -5.21
N PRO A 417 9.54 -35.71 -6.51
CA PRO A 417 8.22 -35.43 -7.13
C PRO A 417 7.03 -36.09 -6.43
N ALA A 418 7.16 -37.33 -5.96
CA ALA A 418 6.08 -38.04 -5.28
C ALA A 418 5.68 -37.39 -3.97
N VAL A 419 6.69 -36.98 -3.16
CA VAL A 419 6.44 -36.32 -1.85
C VAL A 419 5.93 -34.90 -2.07
N ALA A 420 6.49 -34.19 -3.04
CA ALA A 420 6.05 -32.85 -3.41
C ALA A 420 4.58 -32.83 -3.86
N LEU A 421 4.14 -33.85 -4.60
CA LEU A 421 2.75 -33.96 -5.05
C LEU A 421 1.78 -34.18 -3.89
N ILE A 422 2.15 -35.00 -2.90
CA ILE A 422 1.35 -35.19 -1.68
C ILE A 422 1.27 -33.91 -0.88
N THR A 423 2.43 -33.27 -0.64
CA THR A 423 2.52 -31.99 0.10
C THR A 423 1.70 -30.90 -0.61
N GLY A 424 1.78 -30.81 -1.94
CA GLY A 424 1.02 -29.86 -2.75
C GLY A 424 -0.49 -30.06 -2.66
N LYS A 425 -0.97 -31.33 -2.65
CA LYS A 425 -2.39 -31.65 -2.46
C LYS A 425 -2.88 -31.23 -1.07
N ILE A 426 -2.10 -31.49 -0.03
CA ILE A 426 -2.44 -31.07 1.35
C ILE A 426 -2.53 -29.55 1.42
N LEU A 427 -1.56 -28.84 0.86
CA LEU A 427 -1.56 -27.38 0.81
C LEU A 427 -2.75 -26.83 0.04
N SER A 428 -3.08 -27.42 -1.13
CA SER A 428 -4.27 -27.03 -1.88
C SER A 428 -5.55 -27.18 -1.06
N MET A 429 -5.68 -28.29 -0.30
CA MET A 429 -6.83 -28.48 0.59
C MET A 429 -6.89 -27.41 1.70
N MET A 430 -5.75 -27.07 2.32
CA MET A 430 -5.68 -26.03 3.35
C MET A 430 -6.01 -24.64 2.79
N LEU A 431 -5.50 -24.31 1.59
CA LEU A 431 -5.79 -23.07 0.88
C LEU A 431 -7.26 -22.96 0.49
N ARG A 432 -7.86 -24.06 0.02
CA ARG A 432 -9.30 -24.14 -0.27
C ARG A 432 -10.12 -23.88 0.99
N LEU A 433 -9.81 -24.59 2.08
CA LEU A 433 -10.47 -24.36 3.37
C LEU A 433 -10.38 -22.90 3.82
N MET A 434 -9.22 -22.27 3.63
CA MET A 434 -8.98 -20.85 3.95
C MET A 434 -9.87 -19.95 3.09
N ASN A 435 -9.91 -20.18 1.77
CA ASN A 435 -10.71 -19.39 0.83
C ASN A 435 -12.22 -19.57 1.06
N ASP A 436 -12.67 -20.79 1.32
CA ASP A 436 -14.08 -21.10 1.58
C ASP A 436 -14.55 -20.46 2.90
N PHE A 437 -13.71 -20.49 3.94
CA PHE A 437 -14.00 -19.81 5.20
C PHE A 437 -14.12 -18.29 5.01
N ILE A 438 -13.23 -17.69 4.23
CA ILE A 438 -13.29 -16.25 3.92
C ILE A 438 -14.56 -15.92 3.13
N GLY A 439 -14.88 -16.72 2.11
CA GLY A 439 -16.13 -16.56 1.35
C GLY A 439 -17.38 -16.68 2.22
N PHE A 440 -17.37 -17.64 3.17
CA PHE A 440 -18.46 -17.78 4.15
C PHE A 440 -18.62 -16.53 5.03
N ILE A 441 -17.52 -15.99 5.57
CA ILE A 441 -17.58 -14.77 6.41
C ILE A 441 -17.99 -13.55 5.58
N ASP A 442 -17.50 -13.40 4.35
CA ASP A 442 -17.84 -12.29 3.45
C ASP A 442 -19.33 -12.28 3.07
N ALA A 443 -19.93 -13.47 2.92
CA ALA A 443 -21.36 -13.63 2.63
C ALA A 443 -22.29 -13.24 3.80
N ILE A 444 -21.76 -13.07 5.03
CA ILE A 444 -22.59 -12.70 6.18
C ILE A 444 -23.05 -11.25 6.02
N PRO A 445 -24.36 -10.96 6.11
CA PRO A 445 -24.84 -9.59 6.19
C PRO A 445 -24.08 -8.84 7.29
N PHE A 446 -23.71 -7.57 7.07
CA PHE A 446 -22.91 -6.74 8.00
C PHE A 446 -21.46 -7.23 8.28
N ALA A 447 -20.89 -8.14 7.47
CA ALA A 447 -19.47 -8.50 7.58
C ALA A 447 -18.54 -7.30 7.46
N VAL A 448 -18.92 -6.31 6.68
CA VAL A 448 -18.20 -5.05 6.50
C VAL A 448 -19.14 -3.86 6.66
N SER A 449 -18.69 -2.85 7.41
CA SER A 449 -19.28 -1.51 7.40
C SER A 449 -18.51 -0.68 6.36
N ASP A 450 -19.13 -0.43 5.22
CA ASP A 450 -18.55 0.34 4.13
C ASP A 450 -19.03 1.80 4.13
N ASN A 451 -18.52 2.59 3.19
CA ASN A 451 -18.90 3.99 2.98
C ASN A 451 -18.67 4.91 4.19
N ILE A 452 -17.69 4.55 5.05
CA ILE A 452 -17.29 5.36 6.19
C ILE A 452 -16.26 6.40 5.74
N SER A 453 -16.72 7.64 5.49
CA SER A 453 -15.81 8.75 5.16
C SER A 453 -15.42 9.52 6.42
N ILE A 454 -14.11 9.66 6.69
CA ILE A 454 -13.54 10.52 7.72
C ILE A 454 -12.49 11.45 7.11
N SER A 455 -12.41 12.69 7.63
CA SER A 455 -11.40 13.67 7.20
C SER A 455 -10.06 13.47 7.94
N ILE A 456 -8.99 14.11 7.44
CA ILE A 456 -7.69 14.13 8.12
C ILE A 456 -7.81 14.67 9.55
N LEU A 457 -8.59 15.74 9.74
CA LEU A 457 -8.83 16.31 11.07
C LEU A 457 -9.54 15.31 12.00
N GLN A 458 -10.57 14.64 11.51
CA GLN A 458 -11.29 13.61 12.28
C GLN A 458 -10.38 12.44 12.62
N THR A 459 -9.51 12.01 11.70
CA THR A 459 -8.50 10.97 11.95
C THR A 459 -7.51 11.42 13.05
N GLY A 460 -7.03 12.67 12.98
CA GLY A 460 -6.16 13.24 14.01
C GLY A 460 -6.82 13.28 15.40
N LEU A 461 -8.09 13.70 15.46
CA LEU A 461 -8.86 13.70 16.72
C LEU A 461 -9.06 12.30 17.31
N LEU A 462 -9.27 11.27 16.46
CA LEU A 462 -9.30 9.87 16.90
C LEU A 462 -7.96 9.43 17.49
N TYR A 463 -6.83 9.82 16.89
CA TYR A 463 -5.52 9.53 17.48
C TYR A 463 -5.30 10.25 18.81
N VAL A 464 -5.68 11.53 18.93
CA VAL A 464 -5.60 12.26 20.21
C VAL A 464 -6.44 11.56 21.27
N PHE A 465 -7.66 11.13 20.93
CA PHE A 465 -8.52 10.35 21.81
C PHE A 465 -7.85 9.04 22.26
N ILE A 466 -7.33 8.24 21.32
CA ILE A 466 -6.68 6.96 21.61
C ILE A 466 -5.45 7.16 22.51
N ILE A 467 -4.61 8.15 22.22
CA ILE A 467 -3.39 8.44 22.99
C ILE A 467 -3.75 8.90 24.41
N ALA A 468 -4.70 9.84 24.55
CA ALA A 468 -5.13 10.33 25.85
C ALA A 468 -5.78 9.23 26.70
N LEU A 469 -6.59 8.35 26.06
CA LEU A 469 -7.20 7.20 26.71
C LEU A 469 -6.14 6.17 27.15
N ALA A 470 -5.16 5.89 26.30
CA ALA A 470 -4.05 4.99 26.62
C ALA A 470 -3.21 5.52 27.79
N LEU A 471 -2.92 6.82 27.80
CA LEU A 471 -2.22 7.47 28.91
C LEU A 471 -3.04 7.39 30.20
N TRP A 472 -4.35 7.60 30.14
CA TRP A 472 -5.22 7.44 31.31
C TRP A 472 -5.22 6.00 31.84
N LEU A 473 -5.36 5.02 30.97
CA LEU A 473 -5.37 3.60 31.36
C LEU A 473 -4.04 3.15 31.98
N THR A 474 -2.92 3.67 31.48
CA THR A 474 -1.57 3.28 31.95
C THR A 474 -1.15 4.05 33.20
N THR A 475 -1.37 5.37 33.23
CA THR A 475 -0.90 6.24 34.33
C THR A 475 -1.91 6.42 35.46
N ARG A 476 -3.20 6.10 35.19
CA ARG A 476 -4.33 6.32 36.11
C ARG A 476 -4.49 7.78 36.58
N LYS A 477 -3.83 8.73 35.91
CA LYS A 477 -3.94 10.15 36.23
C LYS A 477 -5.32 10.67 35.79
N LYS A 478 -6.14 11.16 36.75
CA LYS A 478 -7.47 11.69 36.47
C LYS A 478 -7.48 12.84 35.45
N GLN A 479 -6.39 13.58 35.37
CA GLN A 479 -6.22 14.73 34.46
C GLN A 479 -6.21 14.38 32.97
N THR A 480 -5.87 13.14 32.58
CA THR A 480 -5.79 12.73 31.17
C THR A 480 -7.13 12.32 30.59
N LEU A 481 -8.09 11.88 31.41
CA LEU A 481 -9.43 11.49 30.97
C LEU A 481 -10.23 12.66 30.33
N PRO A 482 -10.25 13.88 30.91
CA PRO A 482 -10.91 15.04 30.27
C PRO A 482 -10.38 15.32 28.85
N TYR A 483 -9.07 15.21 28.60
CA TYR A 483 -8.52 15.40 27.26
C TYR A 483 -9.02 14.35 26.26
N ALA A 484 -9.16 13.09 26.68
CA ALA A 484 -9.75 12.04 25.84
C ALA A 484 -11.21 12.38 25.52
N LEU A 485 -12.01 12.76 26.53
CA LEU A 485 -13.40 13.14 26.33
C LEU A 485 -13.56 14.38 25.45
N MET A 486 -12.71 15.40 25.62
CA MET A 486 -12.71 16.59 24.76
C MET A 486 -12.37 16.23 23.30
N ALA A 487 -11.38 15.38 23.06
CA ALA A 487 -11.04 14.92 21.71
C ALA A 487 -12.21 14.15 21.08
N LEU A 488 -12.90 13.30 21.83
CA LEU A 488 -14.08 12.56 21.36
C LEU A 488 -15.25 13.51 21.05
N LEU A 489 -15.52 14.48 21.92
CA LEU A 489 -16.55 15.50 21.69
C LEU A 489 -16.24 16.35 20.47
N ALA A 490 -14.98 16.78 20.31
CA ALA A 490 -14.54 17.51 19.12
C ALA A 490 -14.70 16.66 17.84
N PHE A 491 -14.38 15.37 17.90
CA PHE A 491 -14.62 14.45 16.77
C PHE A 491 -16.12 14.36 16.44
N MET A 492 -16.97 14.16 17.45
CA MET A 492 -18.43 14.11 17.26
C MET A 492 -18.97 15.41 16.67
N PHE A 493 -18.53 16.55 17.18
CA PHE A 493 -18.93 17.87 16.68
C PHE A 493 -18.52 18.06 15.20
N CYS A 494 -17.26 17.76 14.85
CA CYS A 494 -16.79 17.80 13.46
C CYS A 494 -17.59 16.85 12.56
N ARG A 495 -17.96 15.68 13.08
CA ARG A 495 -18.77 14.69 12.34
C ARG A 495 -20.19 15.20 12.10
N MET A 496 -20.85 15.74 13.13
CA MET A 496 -22.21 16.30 13.02
C MET A 496 -22.24 17.49 12.06
N ARG A 497 -21.29 18.42 12.19
CA ARG A 497 -21.16 19.56 11.28
C ARG A 497 -20.99 19.10 9.82
N ASP A 498 -20.12 18.13 9.56
CA ASP A 498 -19.86 17.60 8.24
C ASP A 498 -21.11 16.92 7.63
N VAL A 499 -21.86 16.17 8.44
CA VAL A 499 -23.15 15.58 8.04
C VAL A 499 -24.17 16.69 7.71
N GLY A 500 -24.31 17.70 8.61
CA GLY A 500 -25.25 18.80 8.41
C GLY A 500 -24.98 19.64 7.15
N ILE A 501 -23.70 19.91 6.83
CA ILE A 501 -23.33 20.58 5.61
C ILE A 501 -23.71 19.74 4.38
N LYS A 502 -23.44 18.43 4.43
CA LYS A 502 -23.68 17.53 3.30
C LYS A 502 -25.16 17.21 3.10
N GLN A 503 -26.00 17.33 4.12
CA GLN A 503 -27.46 17.22 3.97
C GLN A 503 -28.08 18.38 3.19
N LYS A 504 -27.43 19.53 3.13
CA LYS A 504 -27.91 20.73 2.42
C LYS A 504 -27.27 20.92 1.04
N GLN A 505 -26.42 20.00 0.61
CA GLN A 505 -25.71 20.13 -0.67
C GLN A 505 -26.63 19.85 -1.86
N SER A 506 -26.38 20.54 -2.94
CA SER A 506 -26.96 20.27 -4.25
C SER A 506 -25.86 20.42 -5.29
N LYS A 507 -25.55 19.36 -6.04
CA LYS A 507 -24.40 19.29 -6.92
C LYS A 507 -24.66 18.41 -8.13
N ILE A 508 -24.03 18.77 -9.22
CA ILE A 508 -23.92 17.96 -10.42
C ILE A 508 -22.45 17.59 -10.58
N ILE A 509 -22.13 16.31 -10.69
CA ILE A 509 -20.78 15.82 -10.89
C ILE A 509 -20.71 15.14 -12.24
N VAL A 510 -19.96 15.72 -13.16
CA VAL A 510 -19.63 15.11 -14.44
C VAL A 510 -18.31 14.40 -14.31
N TYR A 511 -18.30 13.09 -14.53
CA TYR A 511 -17.12 12.26 -14.36
C TYR A 511 -16.28 12.20 -15.63
N ASN A 512 -14.99 12.33 -15.48
CA ASN A 512 -14.04 12.07 -16.55
C ASN A 512 -13.70 10.57 -16.60
N ILE A 513 -14.42 9.84 -17.44
CA ILE A 513 -14.20 8.41 -17.69
C ILE A 513 -13.98 8.24 -19.19
N PRO A 514 -12.83 7.71 -19.64
CA PRO A 514 -12.54 7.57 -21.08
C PRO A 514 -13.60 6.73 -21.79
N ARG A 515 -14.21 7.30 -22.84
CA ARG A 515 -15.22 6.68 -23.72
C ARG A 515 -16.57 6.35 -23.05
N HIS A 516 -16.84 6.93 -21.89
CA HIS A 516 -18.10 6.73 -21.18
C HIS A 516 -18.67 8.05 -20.69
N SER A 517 -19.99 8.18 -20.72
CA SER A 517 -20.72 9.26 -20.09
C SER A 517 -21.15 8.84 -18.68
N ALA A 518 -20.94 9.71 -17.70
CA ALA A 518 -21.35 9.45 -16.33
C ALA A 518 -21.55 10.77 -15.58
N VAL A 519 -22.73 10.94 -15.02
CA VAL A 519 -23.13 12.11 -14.24
C VAL A 519 -23.87 11.67 -12.99
N ASP A 520 -23.51 12.22 -11.84
CA ASP A 520 -24.30 12.08 -10.61
C ASP A 520 -24.98 13.40 -10.27
N PHE A 521 -26.29 13.38 -10.11
CA PHE A 521 -27.08 14.45 -9.51
C PHE A 521 -27.18 14.20 -8.00
N ILE A 522 -26.63 15.08 -7.20
CA ILE A 522 -26.60 14.94 -5.73
C ILE A 522 -27.54 15.98 -5.12
N SER A 523 -28.49 15.52 -4.31
CA SER A 523 -29.36 16.36 -3.52
C SER A 523 -29.38 15.86 -2.08
N GLY A 524 -28.85 16.66 -1.15
CA GLY A 524 -28.63 16.24 0.23
C GLY A 524 -27.69 15.06 0.34
N SER A 525 -28.15 14.00 0.99
CA SER A 525 -27.40 12.73 1.14
C SER A 525 -27.73 11.68 0.08
N ASN A 526 -28.44 12.05 -0.97
CA ASN A 526 -28.86 11.12 -2.01
C ASN A 526 -28.29 11.51 -3.38
N TYR A 527 -28.03 10.50 -4.22
CA TYR A 527 -27.65 10.74 -5.62
C TYR A 527 -28.51 9.91 -6.58
N GLN A 528 -28.67 10.44 -7.77
CA GLN A 528 -29.22 9.72 -8.91
C GLN A 528 -28.20 9.75 -10.04
N PHE A 529 -27.87 8.58 -10.57
CA PHE A 529 -26.92 8.40 -11.66
C PHE A 529 -27.62 8.55 -13.00
N ALA A 530 -26.96 9.24 -13.93
CA ALA A 530 -27.32 9.28 -15.33
C ALA A 530 -26.06 9.09 -16.19
N GLY A 531 -26.10 8.17 -17.12
CA GLY A 531 -24.95 7.83 -17.97
C GLY A 531 -24.99 6.38 -18.41
N ASP A 532 -23.85 5.90 -18.93
CA ASP A 532 -23.74 4.54 -19.46
C ASP A 532 -23.98 3.48 -18.38
N GLU A 533 -24.90 2.56 -18.61
CA GLU A 533 -25.18 1.44 -17.70
C GLU A 533 -23.95 0.57 -17.44
N VAL A 534 -23.06 0.46 -18.42
CA VAL A 534 -21.78 -0.26 -18.28
C VAL A 534 -20.93 0.28 -17.13
N VAL A 535 -20.93 1.62 -16.93
CA VAL A 535 -20.16 2.26 -15.83
C VAL A 535 -20.77 1.95 -14.47
N ALA A 536 -22.09 1.87 -14.38
CA ALA A 536 -22.79 1.52 -13.15
C ALA A 536 -22.64 0.03 -12.80
N ALA A 537 -22.66 -0.85 -13.82
CA ALA A 537 -22.61 -2.30 -13.67
C ALA A 537 -21.20 -2.86 -13.47
N ASP A 538 -20.15 -2.22 -14.06
CA ASP A 538 -18.76 -2.67 -13.89
C ASP A 538 -18.23 -2.27 -12.51
N PRO A 539 -17.96 -3.23 -11.61
CA PRO A 539 -17.45 -2.95 -10.26
C PRO A 539 -16.15 -2.16 -10.25
N PHE A 540 -15.28 -2.36 -11.25
CA PHE A 540 -14.01 -1.66 -11.33
C PHE A 540 -14.22 -0.17 -11.67
N LEU A 541 -15.01 0.14 -12.70
CA LEU A 541 -15.30 1.51 -13.10
C LEU A 541 -16.04 2.27 -11.99
N ASN A 542 -17.02 1.61 -11.37
CA ASN A 542 -17.76 2.17 -10.25
C ASN A 542 -16.84 2.47 -9.04
N ASN A 543 -16.06 1.49 -8.58
CA ASN A 543 -15.19 1.65 -7.42
C ASN A 543 -14.05 2.65 -7.66
N PHE A 544 -13.55 2.77 -8.89
CA PHE A 544 -12.42 3.63 -9.19
C PHE A 544 -12.83 5.07 -9.51
N HIS A 545 -13.93 5.30 -10.23
CA HIS A 545 -14.33 6.62 -10.71
C HIS A 545 -15.48 7.26 -9.92
N LEU A 546 -16.52 6.48 -9.59
CA LEU A 546 -17.75 7.02 -8.98
C LEU A 546 -17.71 7.00 -7.44
N ARG A 547 -17.37 5.86 -6.88
CA ARG A 547 -17.38 5.63 -5.41
C ARG A 547 -16.59 6.68 -4.63
N PRO A 548 -15.39 7.12 -5.03
CA PRO A 548 -14.64 8.13 -4.27
C PRO A 548 -15.39 9.44 -4.11
N SER A 549 -16.06 9.92 -5.18
CA SER A 549 -16.88 11.14 -5.14
C SER A 549 -18.12 10.95 -4.25
N ARG A 550 -18.82 9.84 -4.41
CA ARG A 550 -19.99 9.50 -3.59
C ARG A 550 -19.65 9.41 -2.11
N LEU A 551 -18.50 8.83 -1.77
CA LEU A 551 -17.97 8.81 -0.40
C LEU A 551 -17.61 10.22 0.11
N MET A 552 -16.92 11.02 -0.72
CA MET A 552 -16.54 12.38 -0.36
C MET A 552 -17.78 13.23 -0.04
N TYR A 553 -18.83 13.08 -0.81
CA TYR A 553 -20.10 13.81 -0.61
C TYR A 553 -21.11 13.07 0.26
N ARG A 554 -20.79 11.87 0.75
CA ARG A 554 -21.68 11.01 1.58
C ARG A 554 -23.03 10.79 0.91
N ALA A 555 -23.02 10.58 -0.39
CA ALA A 555 -24.21 10.36 -1.17
C ALA A 555 -24.54 8.87 -1.26
N SER A 556 -25.78 8.52 -0.95
CA SER A 556 -26.34 7.17 -1.08
C SER A 556 -27.24 7.09 -2.31
N PRO A 557 -27.37 5.91 -2.94
CA PRO A 557 -28.23 5.79 -4.13
C PRO A 557 -29.70 6.07 -3.78
N ALA A 558 -30.39 6.79 -4.64
CA ALA A 558 -31.84 7.00 -4.57
C ALA A 558 -32.50 6.55 -5.87
N ILE A 559 -33.70 6.02 -5.78
CA ILE A 559 -34.49 5.61 -6.96
C ILE A 559 -34.90 6.86 -7.75
N SER A 560 -35.28 7.92 -7.05
CA SER A 560 -35.59 9.22 -7.65
C SER A 560 -35.26 10.35 -6.68
N LEU A 561 -34.83 11.49 -7.21
CA LEU A 561 -34.66 12.71 -6.47
C LEU A 561 -35.87 13.62 -6.69
N SER A 562 -36.41 14.21 -5.63
CA SER A 562 -37.60 15.10 -5.70
C SER A 562 -37.37 16.34 -6.55
N ASN A 563 -36.11 16.77 -6.66
CA ASN A 563 -35.70 17.96 -7.43
C ASN A 563 -35.08 17.64 -8.80
N LEU A 564 -35.11 16.38 -9.23
CA LEU A 564 -34.69 15.94 -10.56
C LEU A 564 -35.87 15.39 -11.34
N ARG A 565 -36.17 16.00 -12.50
CA ARG A 565 -37.20 15.53 -13.43
C ARG A 565 -36.56 15.21 -14.77
N PRO A 566 -36.43 13.92 -15.13
CA PRO A 566 -35.98 13.54 -16.46
C PRO A 566 -37.14 13.77 -17.47
N VAL A 567 -36.89 14.63 -18.42
CA VAL A 567 -37.79 14.87 -19.58
C VAL A 567 -36.94 14.80 -20.83
N SER A 568 -36.89 13.61 -21.44
CA SER A 568 -36.00 13.36 -22.58
C SER A 568 -36.12 14.45 -23.67
N PRO A 569 -35.01 15.00 -24.16
CA PRO A 569 -33.60 14.71 -23.85
C PRO A 569 -33.00 15.51 -22.68
N PHE A 570 -33.82 16.20 -21.91
CA PHE A 570 -33.41 17.12 -20.86
C PHE A 570 -33.57 16.52 -19.46
N PHE A 571 -32.75 17.02 -18.53
CA PHE A 571 -32.91 16.85 -17.10
C PHE A 571 -33.18 18.21 -16.46
N TYR A 572 -34.19 18.31 -15.62
CA TYR A 572 -34.45 19.50 -14.80
C TYR A 572 -33.99 19.24 -13.37
N PHE A 573 -32.95 19.96 -12.94
CA PHE A 573 -32.41 19.83 -11.61
C PHE A 573 -32.31 21.20 -10.93
N ASN A 574 -33.03 21.41 -9.84
CA ASN A 574 -33.12 22.70 -9.13
C ASN A 574 -33.42 23.89 -10.06
N ASN A 575 -34.40 23.76 -10.94
CA ASN A 575 -34.82 24.76 -11.97
C ASN A 575 -33.80 25.00 -13.10
N LEU A 576 -32.68 24.27 -13.11
CA LEU A 576 -31.74 24.27 -14.23
C LEU A 576 -32.18 23.25 -15.28
N ARG A 577 -32.19 23.65 -16.53
CA ARG A 577 -32.41 22.74 -17.67
C ARG A 577 -31.07 22.25 -18.17
N ILE A 578 -30.86 20.93 -18.15
CA ILE A 578 -29.60 20.29 -18.48
C ILE A 578 -29.80 19.33 -19.62
N LEU A 579 -28.99 19.44 -20.67
CA LEU A 579 -28.94 18.51 -21.78
C LEU A 579 -27.64 17.70 -21.67
N LEU A 580 -27.76 16.39 -21.58
CA LEU A 580 -26.62 15.49 -21.66
C LEU A 580 -26.37 15.11 -23.12
N LEU A 581 -25.29 15.62 -23.70
CA LEU A 581 -24.86 15.29 -25.07
C LEU A 581 -23.84 14.15 -24.99
N ASP A 582 -24.29 12.95 -25.28
CA ASP A 582 -23.45 11.74 -25.39
C ASP A 582 -23.17 11.33 -26.84
N THR A 583 -23.95 11.89 -27.79
CA THR A 583 -23.80 11.71 -29.22
C THR A 583 -23.84 13.06 -29.94
N LEU A 584 -23.28 13.14 -31.14
CA LEU A 584 -23.42 14.28 -32.01
C LEU A 584 -24.92 14.43 -32.42
N LEU A 585 -25.68 15.21 -31.66
CA LEU A 585 -27.02 15.62 -32.06
C LEU A 585 -26.87 16.70 -33.12
N ALA A 586 -27.21 16.38 -34.33
CA ALA A 586 -27.49 17.39 -35.37
C ALA A 586 -28.76 18.14 -34.97
N LEU A 587 -28.59 19.28 -34.29
CA LEU A 587 -29.74 20.15 -33.96
C LEU A 587 -30.24 20.82 -35.26
N SER A 588 -31.39 20.41 -35.71
CA SER A 588 -32.05 20.98 -36.90
C SER A 588 -32.74 22.33 -36.66
N GLN A 589 -32.75 22.82 -35.42
CA GLN A 589 -33.32 24.13 -35.07
C GLN A 589 -32.47 24.84 -34.00
N PRO A 590 -32.41 26.20 -34.01
CA PRO A 590 -31.71 26.93 -32.97
C PRO A 590 -32.39 26.69 -31.62
N VAL A 591 -31.60 26.16 -30.65
CA VAL A 591 -32.05 26.02 -29.28
C VAL A 591 -31.88 27.36 -28.59
N GLU A 592 -32.88 27.76 -27.78
CA GLU A 592 -32.77 28.92 -26.90
C GLU A 592 -31.47 28.83 -26.07
N PRO A 593 -30.82 29.97 -25.74
CA PRO A 593 -29.53 29.98 -25.08
C PRO A 593 -29.57 29.17 -23.79
N VAL A 594 -28.68 28.21 -23.71
CA VAL A 594 -28.43 27.42 -22.49
C VAL A 594 -27.53 28.27 -21.60
N GLU A 595 -28.03 28.70 -20.45
CA GLU A 595 -27.16 29.28 -19.42
C GLU A 595 -26.17 28.22 -18.94
N MET A 596 -24.87 28.48 -19.14
CA MET A 596 -23.77 27.64 -18.67
C MET A 596 -23.50 27.82 -17.18
#